data_4052a688621f9e19026fdf880d2bf1c9
#
_entry.id   4052a688621f9e19026fdf880d2bf1c9
#
_cell.length_a   1.000
_cell.length_b   1.000
_cell.length_c   1.000
_cell.angle_alpha   90.00
_cell.angle_beta   90.00
_cell.angle_gamma   90.00
#
_symmetry.space_group_name_H-M   'P 1'
#
loop_
_entity.id
_entity.type
_entity.pdbx_description
1 polymer ?
#
loop_
_entity_poly.entity_id
_entity_poly.type
_entity_poly.pdbx_seq_one_letter_code
_entity_poly.pdbx_strand_id
1 'polypeptide(L)'
;MFFLFDIDDTLYDLEDPFRIAFKDMFGYEPDGIHNIFLDFRKYNNMVYEKAILGEITMEEMCIYRAKNAFKDHGIIIDDQDAIDFQLTYLRDKKFIHLNSFIEKTLKLLSEKKIPIGIISNGPHKEQFEKAGYLGLDRFVKKEHIFISEDVGHHKPDREIFDYAAEVMDIPENEDVYFVGDSLKVDIAGAKGADFKAVWLNRRNYKTDSSIEPDFTAHSFEELFKVISALVKDY
;
A
#
# COMPACT_ATOMS: atom_id res chain seq x y z
N MET A 1 -7.91 -17.90 12.61
CA MET A 1 -7.92 -17.02 11.41
C MET A 1 -7.30 -15.68 11.75
N PHE A 2 -6.46 -15.12 10.86
CA PHE A 2 -5.75 -13.85 11.01
C PHE A 2 -5.82 -13.05 9.72
N PHE A 3 -5.84 -11.72 9.83
CA PHE A 3 -5.77 -10.83 8.67
C PHE A 3 -4.61 -9.86 8.81
N LEU A 4 -3.75 -9.79 7.79
CA LEU A 4 -2.69 -8.81 7.68
C LEU A 4 -2.92 -7.94 6.44
N PHE A 5 -2.58 -6.67 6.55
CA PHE A 5 -2.83 -5.70 5.47
C PHE A 5 -1.54 -4.95 5.14
N ASP A 6 -1.38 -4.62 3.88
CA ASP A 6 -0.52 -3.51 3.46
C ASP A 6 -1.18 -2.16 3.80
N ILE A 7 -0.42 -1.06 3.74
CA ILE A 7 -0.93 0.30 4.00
C ILE A 7 -1.26 1.05 2.70
N ASP A 8 -0.26 1.25 1.84
CA ASP A 8 -0.33 2.18 0.71
C ASP A 8 -1.20 1.62 -0.44
N ASP A 9 -2.20 2.36 -0.88
CA ASP A 9 -3.22 1.96 -1.87
C ASP A 9 -4.09 0.75 -1.45
N THR A 10 -3.93 0.29 -0.19
CA THR A 10 -4.70 -0.81 0.41
C THR A 10 -5.66 -0.31 1.49
N LEU A 11 -5.22 0.50 2.44
CA LEU A 11 -6.09 1.03 3.50
C LEU A 11 -6.73 2.37 3.13
N TYR A 12 -6.13 3.10 2.21
CA TYR A 12 -6.59 4.39 1.69
C TYR A 12 -6.28 4.50 0.20
N ASP A 13 -6.85 5.50 -0.47
CA ASP A 13 -6.55 5.77 -1.87
C ASP A 13 -5.27 6.62 -1.98
N LEU A 14 -4.20 6.04 -2.52
CA LEU A 14 -2.93 6.74 -2.70
C LEU A 14 -3.00 7.86 -3.74
N GLU A 15 -4.07 7.89 -4.56
CA GLU A 15 -4.32 8.96 -5.52
C GLU A 15 -4.81 10.25 -4.85
N ASP A 16 -5.50 10.16 -3.69
CA ASP A 16 -6.05 11.34 -3.02
C ASP A 16 -4.97 12.38 -2.66
N PRO A 17 -3.89 12.05 -1.94
CA PRO A 17 -2.83 13.01 -1.65
C PRO A 17 -2.10 13.49 -2.92
N PHE A 18 -2.03 12.65 -3.97
CA PHE A 18 -1.46 13.06 -5.26
C PHE A 18 -2.30 14.16 -5.93
N ARG A 19 -3.63 14.01 -5.95
CA ARG A 19 -4.56 15.02 -6.49
C ARG A 19 -4.46 16.34 -5.75
N ILE A 20 -4.40 16.29 -4.41
CA ILE A 20 -4.25 17.48 -3.58
C ILE A 20 -2.93 18.18 -3.91
N ALA A 21 -1.82 17.46 -3.92
CA ALA A 21 -0.50 18.01 -4.23
C ALA A 21 -0.44 18.60 -5.64
N PHE A 22 -1.05 17.93 -6.62
CA PHE A 22 -1.12 18.42 -8.00
C PHE A 22 -1.89 19.75 -8.07
N LYS A 23 -3.05 19.80 -7.44
CA LYS A 23 -3.88 21.02 -7.40
C LYS A 23 -3.19 22.16 -6.67
N ASP A 24 -2.51 21.88 -5.58
CA ASP A 24 -1.77 22.89 -4.81
C ASP A 24 -0.62 23.48 -5.63
N MET A 25 0.10 22.64 -6.39
CA MET A 25 1.24 23.10 -7.18
C MET A 25 0.82 23.83 -8.46
N PHE A 26 -0.15 23.31 -9.20
CA PHE A 26 -0.51 23.83 -10.52
C PHE A 26 -1.76 24.72 -10.50
N GLY A 27 -2.50 24.81 -9.40
CA GLY A 27 -3.71 25.62 -9.26
C GLY A 27 -4.94 25.06 -9.96
N TYR A 28 -4.86 23.87 -10.55
CA TYR A 28 -5.97 23.19 -11.23
C TYR A 28 -5.84 21.67 -11.14
N GLU A 29 -6.91 20.96 -11.43
CA GLU A 29 -6.92 19.52 -11.61
C GLU A 29 -7.31 19.20 -13.04
N PRO A 30 -6.43 18.55 -13.84
CA PRO A 30 -6.72 18.27 -15.24
C PRO A 30 -7.71 17.12 -15.39
N ASP A 31 -8.48 17.14 -16.48
CA ASP A 31 -9.18 15.95 -16.94
C ASP A 31 -8.16 14.83 -17.17
N GLY A 32 -8.39 13.66 -16.56
CA GLY A 32 -7.45 12.54 -16.67
C GLY A 32 -6.32 12.53 -15.64
N ILE A 33 -6.41 13.27 -14.54
CA ILE A 33 -5.46 13.23 -13.42
C ILE A 33 -5.16 11.79 -12.97
N HIS A 34 -6.15 10.89 -13.04
CA HIS A 34 -5.98 9.47 -12.77
C HIS A 34 -4.90 8.83 -13.65
N ASN A 35 -4.86 9.13 -14.95
CA ASN A 35 -3.83 8.58 -15.84
C ASN A 35 -2.43 9.13 -15.50
N ILE A 36 -2.36 10.41 -15.11
CA ILE A 36 -1.09 11.00 -14.63
C ILE A 36 -0.60 10.28 -13.38
N PHE A 37 -1.50 9.99 -12.45
CA PHE A 37 -1.18 9.23 -11.26
C PHE A 37 -0.72 7.79 -11.59
N LEU A 38 -1.38 7.11 -12.52
CA LEU A 38 -0.98 5.76 -12.95
C LEU A 38 0.43 5.77 -13.56
N ASP A 39 0.76 6.75 -14.41
CA ASP A 39 2.10 6.89 -14.95
C ASP A 39 3.11 7.27 -13.87
N PHE A 40 2.76 8.11 -12.91
CA PHE A 40 3.59 8.43 -11.75
C PHE A 40 3.93 7.17 -10.94
N ARG A 41 2.97 6.28 -10.71
CA ARG A 41 3.18 4.97 -10.07
C ARG A 41 4.04 4.05 -10.93
N LYS A 42 3.79 3.98 -12.23
CA LYS A 42 4.56 3.18 -13.19
C LYS A 42 6.04 3.60 -13.17
N TYR A 43 6.34 4.89 -13.30
CA TYR A 43 7.71 5.40 -13.27
C TYR A 43 8.37 5.20 -11.91
N ASN A 44 7.62 5.30 -10.81
CA ASN A 44 8.12 4.93 -9.50
C ASN A 44 8.59 3.46 -9.47
N ASN A 45 7.72 2.53 -9.91
CA ASN A 45 7.99 1.10 -9.86
C ASN A 45 9.17 0.68 -10.75
N MET A 46 9.49 1.44 -11.82
CA MET A 46 10.63 1.18 -12.70
C MET A 46 11.98 1.41 -12.01
N VAL A 47 12.04 2.28 -11.02
CA VAL A 47 13.31 2.72 -10.40
C VAL A 47 13.34 2.53 -8.88
N TYR A 48 12.26 2.11 -8.27
CA TYR A 48 12.15 1.96 -6.81
C TYR A 48 13.20 0.99 -6.25
N GLU A 49 13.37 -0.17 -6.90
CA GLU A 49 14.36 -1.17 -6.48
C GLU A 49 15.79 -0.59 -6.52
N LYS A 50 16.11 0.18 -7.56
CA LYS A 50 17.42 0.85 -7.67
C LYS A 50 17.65 1.84 -6.53
N ALA A 51 16.61 2.57 -6.14
CA ALA A 51 16.70 3.50 -5.01
C ALA A 51 16.89 2.76 -3.68
N ILE A 52 16.19 1.65 -3.45
CA ILE A 52 16.36 0.82 -2.25
C ILE A 52 17.78 0.20 -2.20
N LEU A 53 18.32 -0.24 -3.33
CA LEU A 53 19.70 -0.77 -3.42
C LEU A 53 20.79 0.32 -3.36
N GLY A 54 20.41 1.61 -3.33
CA GLY A 54 21.34 2.73 -3.29
C GLY A 54 22.06 3.00 -4.63
N GLU A 55 21.59 2.44 -5.73
CA GLU A 55 22.11 2.72 -7.07
C GLU A 55 21.75 4.13 -7.54
N ILE A 56 20.63 4.66 -7.07
CA ILE A 56 20.20 6.04 -7.22
C ILE A 56 19.70 6.56 -5.86
N THR A 57 19.71 7.87 -5.69
CA THR A 57 19.14 8.49 -4.49
C THR A 57 17.60 8.50 -4.53
N MET A 58 16.97 8.60 -3.37
CA MET A 58 15.51 8.78 -3.28
C MET A 58 15.04 10.08 -3.96
N GLU A 59 15.89 11.11 -3.95
CA GLU A 59 15.61 12.38 -4.65
C GLU A 59 15.62 12.19 -6.16
N GLU A 60 16.63 11.52 -6.72
CA GLU A 60 16.68 11.19 -8.14
C GLU A 60 15.47 10.34 -8.57
N MET A 61 15.04 9.38 -7.76
CA MET A 61 13.82 8.62 -8.01
C MET A 61 12.59 9.54 -8.06
N CYS A 62 12.46 10.46 -7.12
CA CYS A 62 11.33 11.39 -7.06
C CYS A 62 11.29 12.33 -8.26
N ILE A 63 12.46 12.88 -8.66
CA ILE A 63 12.59 13.71 -9.87
C ILE A 63 12.22 12.90 -11.12
N TYR A 64 12.79 11.71 -11.26
CA TYR A 64 12.55 10.84 -12.41
C TYR A 64 11.06 10.54 -12.61
N ARG A 65 10.37 10.09 -11.56
CA ARG A 65 8.95 9.70 -11.68
C ARG A 65 8.03 10.88 -11.99
N ALA A 66 8.26 12.04 -11.34
CA ALA A 66 7.43 13.21 -11.53
C ALA A 66 7.61 13.79 -12.95
N LYS A 67 8.86 14.01 -13.38
CA LYS A 67 9.16 14.57 -14.70
C LYS A 67 8.64 13.69 -15.83
N ASN A 68 8.82 12.37 -15.76
CA ASN A 68 8.39 11.48 -16.83
C ASN A 68 6.85 11.37 -16.86
N ALA A 69 6.21 11.18 -15.70
CA ALA A 69 4.75 11.10 -15.64
C ALA A 69 4.09 12.37 -16.17
N PHE A 70 4.55 13.54 -15.74
CA PHE A 70 3.97 14.81 -16.18
C PHE A 70 4.25 15.10 -17.66
N LYS A 71 5.46 14.78 -18.14
CA LYS A 71 5.82 14.93 -19.56
C LYS A 71 4.93 14.12 -20.48
N ASP A 72 4.58 12.89 -20.13
CA ASP A 72 3.70 12.03 -20.94
C ASP A 72 2.30 12.65 -21.11
N HIS A 73 1.92 13.58 -20.24
CA HIS A 73 0.68 14.34 -20.29
C HIS A 73 0.85 15.81 -20.70
N GLY A 74 1.99 16.16 -21.31
CA GLY A 74 2.28 17.49 -21.84
C GLY A 74 2.65 18.55 -20.81
N ILE A 75 2.90 18.15 -19.57
CA ILE A 75 3.31 19.05 -18.48
C ILE A 75 4.82 18.95 -18.31
N ILE A 76 5.52 20.04 -18.60
CA ILE A 76 6.99 20.09 -18.49
C ILE A 76 7.36 20.80 -17.19
N ILE A 77 8.12 20.13 -16.35
CA ILE A 77 8.64 20.64 -15.09
C ILE A 77 10.15 20.46 -15.02
N ASP A 78 10.83 21.32 -14.28
CA ASP A 78 12.26 21.16 -13.98
C ASP A 78 12.50 20.25 -12.75
N ASP A 79 13.75 20.11 -12.32
CA ASP A 79 14.10 19.25 -11.19
C ASP A 79 13.61 19.84 -9.87
N GLN A 80 13.67 21.18 -9.73
CA GLN A 80 13.19 21.86 -8.53
C GLN A 80 11.67 21.72 -8.38
N ASP A 81 10.92 21.89 -9.46
CA ASP A 81 9.46 21.65 -9.49
C ASP A 81 9.13 20.22 -9.04
N ALA A 82 9.91 19.24 -9.50
CA ALA A 82 9.70 17.82 -9.13
C ALA A 82 9.96 17.58 -7.64
N ILE A 83 10.98 18.23 -7.07
CA ILE A 83 11.28 18.20 -5.64
C ILE A 83 10.16 18.89 -4.85
N ASP A 84 9.70 20.07 -5.27
CA ASP A 84 8.64 20.82 -4.63
C ASP A 84 7.31 20.06 -4.67
N PHE A 85 7.02 19.38 -5.79
CA PHE A 85 5.89 18.47 -5.87
C PHE A 85 5.99 17.33 -4.85
N GLN A 86 7.17 16.72 -4.74
CA GLN A 86 7.40 15.65 -3.78
C GLN A 86 7.20 16.11 -2.33
N LEU A 87 7.71 17.29 -1.97
CA LEU A 87 7.53 17.86 -0.64
C LEU A 87 6.05 18.15 -0.35
N THR A 88 5.33 18.70 -1.32
CA THR A 88 3.89 18.93 -1.23
C THR A 88 3.13 17.61 -1.07
N TYR A 89 3.44 16.60 -1.87
CA TYR A 89 2.84 15.28 -1.79
C TYR A 89 3.07 14.61 -0.43
N LEU A 90 4.28 14.71 0.13
CA LEU A 90 4.59 14.21 1.47
C LEU A 90 3.86 14.97 2.57
N ARG A 91 3.75 16.30 2.43
CA ARG A 91 2.96 17.13 3.36
C ARG A 91 1.50 16.69 3.39
N ASP A 92 0.92 16.42 2.22
CA ASP A 92 -0.50 16.14 2.08
C ASP A 92 -0.88 14.71 2.48
N LYS A 93 0.11 13.81 2.58
CA LYS A 93 -0.07 12.50 3.23
C LYS A 93 -0.54 12.60 4.70
N LYS A 94 -0.41 13.75 5.35
CA LYS A 94 -0.96 13.97 6.70
C LYS A 94 -2.50 13.98 6.74
N PHE A 95 -3.14 14.17 5.59
CA PHE A 95 -4.59 14.24 5.45
C PHE A 95 -5.21 12.93 4.96
N ILE A 96 -4.41 11.85 4.87
CA ILE A 96 -4.95 10.54 4.54
C ILE A 96 -5.90 10.06 5.64
N HIS A 97 -6.91 9.32 5.24
CA HIS A 97 -7.85 8.68 6.15
C HIS A 97 -8.26 7.32 5.59
N LEU A 98 -8.68 6.42 6.48
CA LEU A 98 -9.18 5.12 6.06
C LEU A 98 -10.32 5.28 5.07
N ASN A 99 -10.28 4.50 3.99
CA ASN A 99 -11.46 4.36 3.15
C ASN A 99 -12.63 3.81 4.00
N SER A 100 -13.83 4.30 3.77
CA SER A 100 -15.00 3.94 4.60
C SER A 100 -15.33 2.44 4.61
N PHE A 101 -15.07 1.71 3.52
CA PHE A 101 -15.24 0.27 3.46
C PHE A 101 -14.11 -0.47 4.19
N ILE A 102 -12.89 0.05 4.15
CA ILE A 102 -11.77 -0.48 4.94
C ILE A 102 -12.05 -0.29 6.43
N GLU A 103 -12.53 0.89 6.85
CA GLU A 103 -12.90 1.11 8.25
C GLU A 103 -14.00 0.12 8.70
N LYS A 104 -15.01 -0.14 7.86
CA LYS A 104 -16.02 -1.17 8.10
C LYS A 104 -15.41 -2.57 8.21
N THR A 105 -14.43 -2.87 7.35
CA THR A 105 -13.72 -4.17 7.36
C THR A 105 -12.97 -4.37 8.68
N LEU A 106 -12.13 -3.40 9.06
CA LEU A 106 -11.35 -3.47 10.30
C LEU A 106 -12.27 -3.54 11.53
N LYS A 107 -13.37 -2.80 11.53
CA LYS A 107 -14.38 -2.85 12.58
C LYS A 107 -15.03 -4.24 12.68
N LEU A 108 -15.44 -4.84 11.54
CA LEU A 108 -16.02 -6.18 11.50
C LEU A 108 -15.05 -7.22 12.06
N LEU A 109 -13.77 -7.17 11.66
CA LEU A 109 -12.74 -8.08 12.17
C LEU A 109 -12.54 -7.91 13.69
N SER A 110 -12.49 -6.67 14.18
CA SER A 110 -12.37 -6.36 15.60
C SER A 110 -13.56 -6.84 16.41
N GLU A 111 -14.79 -6.65 15.93
CA GLU A 111 -16.02 -7.13 16.58
C GLU A 111 -16.06 -8.65 16.69
N LYS A 112 -15.49 -9.34 15.70
CA LYS A 112 -15.34 -10.80 15.71
C LYS A 112 -14.09 -11.29 16.47
N LYS A 113 -13.30 -10.36 17.02
CA LYS A 113 -12.03 -10.65 17.73
C LYS A 113 -11.00 -11.38 16.87
N ILE A 114 -11.05 -11.16 15.56
CA ILE A 114 -10.05 -11.68 14.61
C ILE A 114 -8.82 -10.77 14.68
N PRO A 115 -7.62 -11.30 14.97
CA PRO A 115 -6.43 -10.49 15.06
C PRO A 115 -6.05 -9.84 13.72
N ILE A 116 -5.63 -8.56 13.80
CA ILE A 116 -5.24 -7.75 12.64
C ILE A 116 -3.77 -7.36 12.79
N GLY A 117 -3.01 -7.50 11.70
CA GLY A 117 -1.64 -7.02 11.57
C GLY A 117 -1.45 -6.14 10.35
N ILE A 118 -0.34 -5.44 10.32
CA ILE A 118 0.09 -4.59 9.19
C ILE A 118 1.51 -5.01 8.79
N ILE A 119 1.76 -5.22 7.49
CA ILE A 119 3.11 -5.35 6.95
C ILE A 119 3.30 -4.30 5.85
N SER A 120 4.21 -3.35 6.05
CA SER A 120 4.44 -2.27 5.11
C SER A 120 5.92 -2.08 4.78
N ASN A 121 6.22 -1.89 3.49
CA ASN A 121 7.56 -1.55 3.04
C ASN A 121 7.79 -0.03 3.16
N GLY A 122 8.95 0.36 3.68
CA GLY A 122 9.38 1.74 3.71
C GLY A 122 10.09 2.14 5.00
N PRO A 123 10.45 3.45 5.13
CA PRO A 123 11.07 3.97 6.33
C PRO A 123 10.12 3.95 7.52
N HIS A 124 10.66 3.59 8.70
CA HIS A 124 9.90 3.50 9.95
C HIS A 124 9.04 4.75 10.21
N LYS A 125 9.69 5.90 10.20
CA LYS A 125 9.02 7.17 10.52
C LYS A 125 7.82 7.43 9.61
N GLU A 126 7.98 7.23 8.30
CA GLU A 126 6.92 7.50 7.33
C GLU A 126 5.74 6.53 7.51
N GLN A 127 6.01 5.24 7.62
CA GLN A 127 4.94 4.23 7.72
C GLN A 127 4.23 4.30 9.07
N PHE A 128 4.97 4.57 10.15
CA PHE A 128 4.40 4.70 11.47
C PHE A 128 3.53 5.96 11.61
N GLU A 129 3.96 7.09 11.03
CA GLU A 129 3.14 8.30 10.95
C GLU A 129 1.84 8.06 10.16
N LYS A 130 1.89 7.34 9.02
CA LYS A 130 0.70 6.95 8.27
C LYS A 130 -0.26 6.11 9.10
N ALA A 131 0.27 5.12 9.84
CA ALA A 131 -0.56 4.31 10.75
C ALA A 131 -1.29 5.19 11.77
N GLY A 132 -0.64 6.23 12.28
CA GLY A 132 -1.23 7.24 13.17
C GLY A 132 -2.29 8.09 12.47
N TYR A 133 -2.02 8.62 11.27
CA TYR A 133 -3.01 9.42 10.51
C TYR A 133 -4.25 8.62 10.15
N LEU A 134 -4.09 7.33 9.84
CA LEU A 134 -5.19 6.40 9.57
C LEU A 134 -5.93 5.96 10.85
N GLY A 135 -5.41 6.28 12.05
CA GLY A 135 -6.01 5.87 13.32
C GLY A 135 -6.05 4.35 13.49
N LEU A 136 -4.99 3.65 13.06
CA LEU A 136 -4.93 2.19 13.11
C LEU A 136 -4.86 1.64 14.53
N ASP A 137 -4.44 2.45 15.52
CA ASP A 137 -4.42 2.13 16.94
C ASP A 137 -5.79 1.72 17.51
N ARG A 138 -6.87 2.09 16.83
CA ARG A 138 -8.24 1.64 17.15
C ARG A 138 -8.49 0.16 16.85
N PHE A 139 -7.70 -0.46 15.98
CA PHE A 139 -7.95 -1.79 15.41
C PHE A 139 -6.76 -2.74 15.54
N VAL A 140 -5.54 -2.19 15.53
CA VAL A 140 -4.30 -2.95 15.42
C VAL A 140 -3.42 -2.63 16.63
N LYS A 141 -2.90 -3.65 17.29
CA LYS A 141 -1.92 -3.46 18.35
C LYS A 141 -0.63 -2.90 17.75
N LYS A 142 0.05 -2.01 18.48
CA LYS A 142 1.29 -1.39 18.01
C LYS A 142 2.35 -2.43 17.63
N GLU A 143 2.48 -3.50 18.42
CA GLU A 143 3.39 -4.61 18.17
C GLU A 143 3.03 -5.48 16.96
N HIS A 144 1.84 -5.30 16.37
CA HIS A 144 1.41 -5.97 15.14
C HIS A 144 1.55 -5.09 13.89
N ILE A 145 2.34 -4.02 13.97
CA ILE A 145 2.70 -3.16 12.83
C ILE A 145 4.16 -3.44 12.48
N PHE A 146 4.37 -4.14 11.37
CA PHE A 146 5.67 -4.60 10.90
C PHE A 146 6.12 -3.72 9.73
N ILE A 147 7.17 -2.95 9.94
CA ILE A 147 7.75 -2.05 8.94
C ILE A 147 9.08 -2.64 8.48
N SER A 148 9.31 -2.70 7.17
CA SER A 148 10.47 -3.38 6.59
C SER A 148 11.80 -2.85 7.10
N GLU A 149 11.93 -1.54 7.38
CA GLU A 149 13.14 -0.97 7.96
C GLU A 149 13.44 -1.51 9.36
N ASP A 150 12.41 -1.75 10.18
CA ASP A 150 12.57 -2.27 11.56
C ASP A 150 12.87 -3.76 11.56
N VAL A 151 12.24 -4.51 10.65
CA VAL A 151 12.39 -5.97 10.57
C VAL A 151 13.70 -6.36 9.87
N GLY A 152 14.24 -5.50 9.00
CA GLY A 152 15.43 -5.78 8.19
C GLY A 152 15.15 -6.62 6.94
N HIS A 153 13.90 -6.95 6.68
CA HIS A 153 13.41 -7.64 5.48
C HIS A 153 12.23 -6.89 4.89
N HIS A 154 12.01 -7.00 3.57
CA HIS A 154 10.95 -6.29 2.88
C HIS A 154 10.09 -7.24 2.04
N LYS A 155 8.83 -6.94 1.86
CA LYS A 155 8.00 -7.69 0.90
C LYS A 155 8.63 -7.57 -0.50
N PRO A 156 8.75 -8.63 -1.30
CA PRO A 156 8.08 -9.95 -1.14
C PRO A 156 8.88 -11.01 -0.40
N ASP A 157 9.98 -10.69 0.30
CA ASP A 157 10.77 -11.67 1.03
C ASP A 157 9.90 -12.41 2.06
N ARG A 158 10.03 -13.74 2.13
CA ARG A 158 9.26 -14.58 3.05
C ARG A 158 9.48 -14.18 4.51
N GLU A 159 10.68 -13.75 4.83
CA GLU A 159 11.15 -13.48 6.18
C GLU A 159 10.32 -12.43 6.93
N ILE A 160 9.80 -11.39 6.22
CA ILE A 160 8.95 -10.39 6.89
C ILE A 160 7.58 -10.94 7.26
N PHE A 161 7.05 -11.88 6.47
CA PHE A 161 5.77 -12.55 6.77
C PHE A 161 5.94 -13.57 7.91
N ASP A 162 7.01 -14.37 7.88
CA ASP A 162 7.34 -15.33 8.92
C ASP A 162 7.57 -14.60 10.26
N TYR A 163 8.29 -13.47 10.25
CA TYR A 163 8.48 -12.62 11.43
C TYR A 163 7.15 -12.10 12.00
N ALA A 164 6.25 -11.64 11.12
CA ALA A 164 4.93 -11.19 11.54
C ALA A 164 4.10 -12.32 12.15
N ALA A 165 4.17 -13.52 11.57
CA ALA A 165 3.50 -14.72 12.11
C ALA A 165 4.03 -15.10 13.49
N GLU A 166 5.34 -15.06 13.69
CA GLU A 166 6.00 -15.34 14.98
C GLU A 166 5.56 -14.34 16.06
N VAL A 167 5.66 -13.04 15.78
CA VAL A 167 5.30 -11.98 16.74
C VAL A 167 3.81 -11.98 17.09
N MET A 168 2.96 -12.36 16.15
CA MET A 168 1.51 -12.47 16.37
C MET A 168 1.10 -13.82 17.00
N ASP A 169 2.04 -14.71 17.32
CA ASP A 169 1.79 -16.08 17.84
C ASP A 169 0.78 -16.85 16.95
N ILE A 170 0.93 -16.78 15.63
CA ILE A 170 0.01 -17.44 14.68
C ILE A 170 0.29 -18.94 14.68
N PRO A 171 -0.69 -19.81 15.03
CA PRO A 171 -0.50 -21.25 14.96
C PRO A 171 -0.35 -21.74 13.51
N GLU A 172 0.49 -22.77 13.29
CA GLU A 172 0.76 -23.34 11.95
C GLU A 172 -0.49 -23.80 11.17
N ASN A 173 -1.57 -24.15 11.88
CA ASN A 173 -2.82 -24.65 11.26
C ASN A 173 -3.87 -23.56 11.07
N GLU A 174 -3.55 -22.31 11.32
CA GLU A 174 -4.50 -21.20 11.18
C GLU A 174 -4.48 -20.60 9.77
N ASP A 175 -5.65 -20.23 9.31
CA ASP A 175 -5.78 -19.45 8.07
C ASP A 175 -5.29 -18.03 8.27
N VAL A 176 -4.27 -17.64 7.52
CA VAL A 176 -3.75 -16.28 7.47
C VAL A 176 -4.05 -15.66 6.12
N TYR A 177 -4.71 -14.51 6.12
CA TYR A 177 -5.01 -13.74 4.92
C TYR A 177 -4.16 -12.50 4.86
N PHE A 178 -3.45 -12.30 3.77
CA PHE A 178 -2.76 -11.04 3.49
C PHE A 178 -3.52 -10.26 2.41
N VAL A 179 -3.81 -8.99 2.68
CA VAL A 179 -4.52 -8.09 1.78
C VAL A 179 -3.56 -7.01 1.29
N GLY A 180 -3.41 -6.87 -0.02
CA GLY A 180 -2.52 -5.85 -0.60
C GLY A 180 -2.88 -5.49 -2.04
N ASP A 181 -2.31 -4.39 -2.56
CA ASP A 181 -2.57 -3.88 -3.92
C ASP A 181 -1.55 -4.38 -4.96
N SER A 182 -0.35 -4.76 -4.52
CA SER A 182 0.76 -5.12 -5.41
C SER A 182 0.84 -6.62 -5.66
N LEU A 183 0.58 -7.05 -6.92
CA LEU A 183 0.69 -8.46 -7.28
C LEU A 183 2.12 -9.03 -7.03
N LYS A 184 3.17 -8.24 -7.34
CA LYS A 184 4.56 -8.70 -7.26
C LYS A 184 5.16 -8.62 -5.86
N VAL A 185 4.66 -7.74 -5.03
CA VAL A 185 5.21 -7.46 -3.69
C VAL A 185 4.35 -8.12 -2.62
N ASP A 186 3.06 -7.81 -2.60
CA ASP A 186 2.14 -8.28 -1.57
C ASP A 186 1.69 -9.71 -1.82
N ILE A 187 1.13 -9.95 -3.01
CA ILE A 187 0.51 -11.24 -3.32
C ILE A 187 1.57 -12.32 -3.51
N ALA A 188 2.65 -12.02 -4.23
CA ALA A 188 3.77 -12.95 -4.37
C ALA A 188 4.41 -13.29 -3.03
N GLY A 189 4.65 -12.28 -2.18
CA GLY A 189 5.23 -12.47 -0.85
C GLY A 189 4.33 -13.30 0.06
N ALA A 190 3.03 -12.97 0.12
CA ALA A 190 2.04 -13.73 0.89
C ALA A 190 1.98 -15.20 0.46
N LYS A 191 1.91 -15.47 -0.85
CA LYS A 191 1.93 -16.84 -1.40
C LYS A 191 3.25 -17.54 -1.10
N GLY A 192 4.39 -16.84 -1.16
CA GLY A 192 5.69 -17.36 -0.78
C GLY A 192 5.81 -17.74 0.70
N ALA A 193 5.02 -17.15 1.55
CA ALA A 193 4.93 -17.42 2.99
C ALA A 193 3.76 -18.38 3.36
N ASP A 194 3.13 -19.03 2.37
CA ASP A 194 2.00 -19.95 2.54
C ASP A 194 0.73 -19.26 3.10
N PHE A 195 0.62 -17.91 3.00
CA PHE A 195 -0.58 -17.18 3.36
C PHE A 195 -1.59 -17.19 2.20
N LYS A 196 -2.87 -17.07 2.51
CA LYS A 196 -3.91 -16.80 1.54
C LYS A 196 -3.84 -15.34 1.13
N ALA A 197 -3.82 -15.08 -0.18
CA ALA A 197 -3.61 -13.75 -0.73
C ALA A 197 -4.92 -13.15 -1.25
N VAL A 198 -5.26 -11.96 -0.79
CA VAL A 198 -6.40 -11.17 -1.26
C VAL A 198 -5.87 -9.95 -2.02
N TRP A 199 -5.99 -9.97 -3.33
CA TRP A 199 -5.50 -8.89 -4.18
C TRP A 199 -6.54 -7.78 -4.35
N LEU A 200 -6.23 -6.58 -3.87
CA LEU A 200 -7.04 -5.39 -4.09
C LEU A 200 -6.60 -4.69 -5.39
N ASN A 201 -7.07 -5.18 -6.54
CA ASN A 201 -6.73 -4.66 -7.87
C ASN A 201 -7.67 -3.52 -8.33
N ARG A 202 -7.73 -2.42 -7.58
CA ARG A 202 -8.58 -1.26 -7.90
C ARG A 202 -8.16 -0.53 -9.18
N ARG A 203 -6.88 -0.64 -9.55
CA ARG A 203 -6.32 0.03 -10.73
C ARG A 203 -6.46 -0.81 -12.00
N ASN A 204 -7.07 -2.01 -11.92
CA ASN A 204 -7.24 -2.94 -13.04
C ASN A 204 -5.92 -3.29 -13.74
N TYR A 205 -4.85 -3.44 -12.94
CA TYR A 205 -3.58 -3.88 -13.50
C TYR A 205 -3.74 -5.24 -14.18
N LYS A 206 -3.26 -5.30 -15.43
CA LYS A 206 -3.16 -6.57 -16.16
C LYS A 206 -1.95 -7.33 -15.63
N THR A 207 -2.11 -8.63 -15.50
CA THR A 207 -1.01 -9.52 -15.15
C THR A 207 -0.92 -10.64 -16.17
N ASP A 208 0.31 -10.94 -16.57
CA ASP A 208 0.70 -12.15 -17.30
C ASP A 208 1.48 -13.11 -16.40
N SER A 209 1.54 -12.77 -15.12
CA SER A 209 2.30 -13.51 -14.12
C SER A 209 1.60 -14.83 -13.76
N SER A 210 2.40 -15.82 -13.37
CA SER A 210 1.91 -17.09 -12.81
C SER A 210 1.47 -16.96 -11.34
N ILE A 211 1.46 -15.74 -10.78
CA ILE A 211 1.01 -15.49 -9.40
C ILE A 211 -0.51 -15.42 -9.39
N GLU A 212 -1.14 -16.38 -8.74
CA GLU A 212 -2.59 -16.46 -8.61
C GLU A 212 -3.00 -16.10 -7.18
N PRO A 213 -3.70 -14.95 -6.98
CA PRO A 213 -4.31 -14.64 -5.69
C PRO A 213 -5.44 -15.62 -5.37
N ASP A 214 -5.69 -15.88 -4.09
CA ASP A 214 -6.83 -16.70 -3.68
C ASP A 214 -8.16 -15.94 -3.87
N PHE A 215 -8.12 -14.61 -3.71
CA PHE A 215 -9.26 -13.72 -3.95
C PHE A 215 -8.79 -12.44 -4.64
N THR A 216 -9.65 -11.88 -5.50
CA THR A 216 -9.42 -10.56 -6.11
C THR A 216 -10.64 -9.68 -5.88
N ALA A 217 -10.39 -8.42 -5.51
CA ALA A 217 -11.39 -7.37 -5.40
C ALA A 217 -10.98 -6.17 -6.26
N HIS A 218 -11.91 -5.55 -6.98
CA HIS A 218 -11.64 -4.40 -7.85
C HIS A 218 -12.10 -3.07 -7.25
N SER A 219 -12.56 -3.10 -6.01
CA SER A 219 -12.92 -1.91 -5.24
C SER A 219 -12.84 -2.19 -3.75
N PHE A 220 -12.78 -1.14 -2.94
CA PHE A 220 -12.87 -1.27 -1.49
C PHE A 220 -14.20 -1.92 -1.05
N GLU A 221 -15.30 -1.66 -1.77
CA GLU A 221 -16.59 -2.29 -1.50
C GLU A 221 -16.57 -3.80 -1.76
N GLU A 222 -15.98 -4.22 -2.88
CA GLU A 222 -15.81 -5.64 -3.17
C GLU A 222 -14.92 -6.33 -2.15
N LEU A 223 -13.81 -5.68 -1.74
CA LEU A 223 -12.95 -6.20 -0.69
C LEU A 223 -13.73 -6.44 0.61
N PHE A 224 -14.54 -5.47 1.02
CA PHE A 224 -15.41 -5.63 2.20
C PHE A 224 -16.37 -6.82 2.05
N LYS A 225 -16.96 -7.04 0.85
CA LYS A 225 -17.84 -8.19 0.58
C LYS A 225 -17.07 -9.50 0.66
N VAL A 226 -15.88 -9.59 0.08
CA VAL A 226 -15.01 -10.77 0.14
C VAL A 226 -14.68 -11.12 1.59
N ILE A 227 -14.16 -10.16 2.36
CA ILE A 227 -13.77 -10.40 3.75
C ILE A 227 -15.00 -10.74 4.61
N SER A 228 -16.12 -10.05 4.41
CA SER A 228 -17.37 -10.36 5.13
C SER A 228 -17.85 -11.78 4.88
N ALA A 229 -17.70 -12.30 3.65
CA ALA A 229 -18.04 -13.68 3.33
C ALA A 229 -17.09 -14.67 4.01
N LEU A 230 -15.78 -14.39 4.03
CA LEU A 230 -14.76 -15.24 4.67
C LEU A 230 -14.98 -15.40 6.17
N VAL A 231 -15.45 -14.33 6.83
CA VAL A 231 -15.63 -14.32 8.29
C VAL A 231 -17.07 -14.56 8.74
N LYS A 232 -17.95 -14.97 7.80
CA LYS A 232 -19.40 -15.10 8.09
C LYS A 232 -19.69 -16.09 9.21
N ASP A 233 -19.00 -17.23 9.19
CA ASP A 233 -19.22 -18.34 10.10
C ASP A 233 -18.23 -18.36 11.28
N TYR A 234 -17.42 -17.30 11.39
CA TYR A 234 -16.48 -17.10 12.48
C TYR A 234 -17.15 -16.25 13.57
#